data_989b45c3dfc86ceee2260818661a62db
#
_entry.id   989b45c3dfc86ceee2260818661a62db
#
_cell.length_a   1.000
_cell.length_b   1.000
_cell.length_c   1.000
_cell.angle_alpha   90.00
_cell.angle_beta   90.00
_cell.angle_gamma   90.00
#
_symmetry.space_group_name_H-M   'P 1'
#
loop_
_entity.id
_entity.type
_entity.pdbx_description
1 polymer ?
#
loop_
_entity_poly.entity_id
_entity_poly.type
_entity_poly.pdbx_seq_one_letter_code
_entity_poly.pdbx_strand_id
1 'polypeptide(L)'
;MKRTSPLSLQRLTATFTAAALLLTGCSSESADSGQRTDAAGSNDRIVTLGLGDVDTVLALGEQPVGYATWEAEGSGDPSGLGPWAKDKLTAEPNPIRNTTTEFSTDTAEQVAALDPTKIIAVNSGFDSDKQALLQQIAPATFHSDQHEDWQVPWDEQIKEIAAALGQEAEGDKLIAESEQAFADFRQAHPELQGKTAVIGMPYDGKLGVYT
;
A
#
# COMPACT_ATOMS: atom_id res chain seq x y z
N MET A 1 -85.48 -10.04 8.66
CA MET A 1 -85.87 -8.64 8.88
C MET A 1 -84.80 -7.79 8.24
N LYS A 2 -85.10 -7.24 7.06
CA LYS A 2 -85.31 -5.80 6.77
C LYS A 2 -84.11 -4.96 7.22
N ARG A 3 -83.49 -4.10 6.44
CA ARG A 3 -83.73 -3.37 5.18
C ARG A 3 -82.39 -2.81 4.67
N THR A 4 -82.11 -2.92 3.43
CA THR A 4 -82.09 -1.92 2.33
C THR A 4 -81.21 -0.68 2.48
N SER A 5 -80.18 -0.60 1.73
CA SER A 5 -79.70 0.33 0.62
C SER A 5 -79.95 1.85 0.87
N PRO A 6 -79.32 2.76 0.06
CA PRO A 6 -78.50 2.67 -1.14
C PRO A 6 -77.40 3.76 -1.31
N LEU A 7 -76.55 3.54 -2.31
CA LEU A 7 -76.05 4.45 -3.34
C LEU A 7 -75.76 5.94 -3.04
N SER A 8 -74.55 6.37 -3.31
CA SER A 8 -74.40 7.49 -4.24
C SER A 8 -73.03 7.47 -4.94
N LEU A 9 -73.15 7.43 -6.19
CA LEU A 9 -72.21 7.55 -7.26
C LEU A 9 -71.87 9.04 -7.45
N GLN A 10 -70.58 9.43 -7.44
CA GLN A 10 -70.15 10.64 -8.13
C GLN A 10 -68.85 10.48 -8.75
N ARG A 11 -68.85 10.48 -10.06
CA ARG A 11 -67.77 10.69 -11.00
C ARG A 11 -67.39 12.17 -10.96
N LEU A 12 -66.11 12.45 -11.16
CA LEU A 12 -65.58 13.58 -11.97
C LEU A 12 -64.08 13.39 -12.13
N THR A 13 -63.64 12.95 -13.27
CA THR A 13 -62.99 13.66 -14.37
C THR A 13 -61.71 14.43 -14.05
N ALA A 14 -60.63 13.87 -14.53
CA ALA A 14 -59.59 14.41 -15.39
C ALA A 14 -59.03 15.81 -15.05
N THR A 15 -57.71 15.87 -14.91
CA THR A 15 -56.91 16.75 -15.82
C THR A 15 -55.43 16.36 -15.78
N PHE A 16 -54.92 16.11 -16.93
CA PHE A 16 -53.52 16.09 -17.31
C PHE A 16 -52.96 17.52 -17.16
N THR A 17 -51.80 17.67 -16.51
CA THR A 17 -50.96 18.82 -16.83
C THR A 17 -49.52 18.38 -16.79
N ALA A 18 -48.94 18.25 -17.98
CA ALA A 18 -47.50 18.22 -18.20
C ALA A 18 -46.98 19.64 -17.98
N ALA A 19 -45.92 19.76 -17.21
CA ALA A 19 -45.08 20.97 -17.19
C ALA A 19 -43.61 20.56 -17.21
N ALA A 20 -43.04 20.69 -18.38
CA ALA A 20 -41.58 20.77 -18.59
C ALA A 20 -41.14 22.19 -18.20
N LEU A 21 -40.09 22.31 -17.46
CA LEU A 21 -39.29 23.53 -17.24
C LEU A 21 -37.84 23.08 -17.00
N LEU A 22 -37.00 23.15 -18.03
CA LEU A 22 -36.10 24.25 -18.34
C LEU A 22 -35.07 24.56 -17.24
N LEU A 23 -33.88 24.11 -17.58
CA LEU A 23 -32.57 24.58 -17.14
C LEU A 23 -32.50 26.11 -17.12
N THR A 24 -31.93 26.66 -16.07
CA THR A 24 -30.83 27.67 -16.12
C THR A 24 -30.47 28.07 -14.71
N GLY A 25 -29.20 28.06 -14.38
CA GLY A 25 -28.70 28.58 -13.11
C GLY A 25 -27.23 28.25 -12.90
N CYS A 26 -26.34 28.83 -13.73
CA CYS A 26 -24.96 28.99 -13.35
C CYS A 26 -24.93 29.93 -12.15
N SER A 27 -24.40 29.45 -11.04
CA SER A 27 -23.84 30.29 -10.00
C SER A 27 -22.57 29.59 -9.52
N SER A 28 -21.47 30.19 -9.90
CA SER A 28 -20.15 29.95 -9.36
C SER A 28 -20.14 30.39 -7.89
N GLU A 29 -20.17 29.43 -7.00
CA GLU A 29 -19.69 29.62 -5.64
C GLU A 29 -18.60 28.61 -5.40
N SER A 30 -17.40 29.17 -5.27
CA SER A 30 -16.22 28.44 -4.82
C SER A 30 -16.46 27.97 -3.40
N ALA A 31 -17.00 26.77 -3.25
CA ALA A 31 -16.92 26.05 -2.00
C ALA A 31 -15.62 25.25 -2.06
N ASP A 32 -14.69 25.67 -1.26
CA ASP A 32 -13.57 24.89 -0.78
C ASP A 32 -14.10 23.56 -0.21
N SER A 33 -14.32 22.58 -1.07
CA SER A 33 -14.51 21.21 -0.69
C SER A 33 -13.12 20.61 -0.50
N GLY A 34 -12.59 20.76 0.70
CA GLY A 34 -11.58 19.84 1.18
C GLY A 34 -12.05 18.43 0.89
N GLN A 35 -11.58 17.89 -0.21
CA GLN A 35 -11.79 16.51 -0.60
C GLN A 35 -11.05 15.67 0.42
N ARG A 36 -11.76 15.28 1.49
CA ARG A 36 -11.38 14.09 2.22
C ARG A 36 -11.43 12.99 1.17
N THR A 37 -10.27 12.59 0.69
CA THR A 37 -10.10 11.27 0.13
C THR A 37 -10.35 10.32 1.30
N ASP A 38 -11.60 9.89 1.45
CA ASP A 38 -11.86 8.67 2.18
C ASP A 38 -11.00 7.64 1.47
N ALA A 39 -9.98 7.15 2.15
CA ALA A 39 -9.29 5.95 1.76
C ALA A 39 -10.35 4.85 1.80
N ALA A 40 -11.07 4.71 0.70
CA ALA A 40 -11.84 3.52 0.43
C ALA A 40 -10.78 2.43 0.40
N GLY A 41 -10.72 1.62 1.46
CA GLY A 41 -9.79 0.51 1.54
C GLY A 41 -9.88 -0.25 0.22
N SER A 42 -8.79 -0.28 -0.52
CA SER A 42 -8.74 -1.03 -1.76
C SER A 42 -9.08 -2.47 -1.39
N ASN A 43 -9.92 -3.15 -2.17
CA ASN A 43 -10.12 -4.60 -2.00
C ASN A 43 -8.87 -5.38 -2.41
N ASP A 44 -7.74 -4.68 -2.52
CA ASP A 44 -6.49 -5.27 -2.92
C ASP A 44 -5.93 -6.20 -1.83
N ARG A 45 -5.58 -7.37 -2.25
CA ARG A 45 -4.89 -8.37 -1.44
C ARG A 45 -3.41 -8.29 -1.79
N ILE A 46 -2.70 -7.43 -1.08
CA ILE A 46 -1.31 -7.10 -1.37
C ILE A 46 -0.39 -8.11 -0.68
N VAL A 47 0.53 -8.68 -1.44
CA VAL A 47 1.68 -9.44 -0.91
C VAL A 47 2.96 -8.67 -1.21
N THR A 48 3.84 -8.50 -0.22
CA THR A 48 5.14 -7.85 -0.38
C THR A 48 6.28 -8.84 -0.19
N LEU A 49 7.26 -8.82 -1.07
CA LEU A 49 8.36 -9.79 -1.08
C LEU A 49 9.76 -9.16 -1.08
N GLY A 50 9.88 -7.88 -1.40
CA GLY A 50 11.16 -7.16 -1.39
C GLY A 50 11.53 -6.63 -0.01
N LEU A 51 12.80 -6.31 0.17
CA LEU A 51 13.34 -5.75 1.40
C LEU A 51 12.78 -4.34 1.65
N GLY A 52 12.07 -4.16 2.77
CA GLY A 52 11.46 -2.88 3.13
C GLY A 52 10.18 -2.53 2.37
N ASP A 53 9.74 -3.37 1.42
CA ASP A 53 8.51 -3.12 0.67
C ASP A 53 7.29 -3.05 1.59
N VAL A 54 7.24 -3.94 2.60
CA VAL A 54 6.16 -3.93 3.59
C VAL A 54 6.10 -2.63 4.39
N ASP A 55 7.25 -2.07 4.73
CA ASP A 55 7.33 -0.82 5.49
C ASP A 55 6.71 0.34 4.68
N THR A 56 6.99 0.38 3.38
CA THR A 56 6.42 1.38 2.45
C THR A 56 4.92 1.17 2.27
N VAL A 57 4.46 -0.05 2.04
CA VAL A 57 3.02 -0.36 1.92
C VAL A 57 2.25 0.06 3.17
N LEU A 58 2.78 -0.25 4.36
CA LEU A 58 2.20 0.17 5.63
C LEU A 58 2.25 1.70 5.84
N ALA A 59 3.31 2.36 5.35
CA ALA A 59 3.43 3.82 5.43
C ALA A 59 2.41 4.53 4.53
N LEU A 60 2.06 3.93 3.40
CA LEU A 60 0.99 4.37 2.49
C LEU A 60 -0.42 4.06 3.03
N GLY A 61 -0.54 3.39 4.17
CA GLY A 61 -1.83 3.10 4.83
C GLY A 61 -2.49 1.80 4.36
N GLU A 62 -1.85 1.03 3.51
CA GLU A 62 -2.36 -0.25 3.04
C GLU A 62 -1.99 -1.39 4.00
N GLN A 63 -2.77 -2.47 3.97
CA GLN A 63 -2.57 -3.64 4.82
C GLN A 63 -2.26 -4.87 3.96
N PRO A 64 -1.02 -5.39 4.00
CA PRO A 64 -0.69 -6.59 3.24
C PRO A 64 -1.35 -7.83 3.83
N VAL A 65 -1.77 -8.76 2.97
CA VAL A 65 -2.28 -10.08 3.40
C VAL A 65 -1.16 -11.08 3.68
N GLY A 66 0.05 -10.77 3.25
CA GLY A 66 1.28 -11.49 3.55
C GLY A 66 2.49 -10.67 3.14
N TYR A 67 3.61 -10.86 3.81
CA TYR A 67 4.81 -10.06 3.58
C TYR A 67 6.08 -10.82 3.93
N ALA A 68 7.13 -10.57 3.16
CA ALA A 68 8.47 -11.06 3.48
C ALA A 68 9.05 -10.30 4.66
N THR A 69 9.74 -11.01 5.54
CA THR A 69 10.46 -10.40 6.66
C THR A 69 11.95 -10.72 6.57
N TRP A 70 12.76 -9.78 7.03
CA TRP A 70 14.20 -9.99 7.17
C TRP A 70 14.58 -10.72 8.45
N GLU A 71 13.69 -10.81 9.39
CA GLU A 71 14.05 -11.35 10.68
C GLU A 71 14.26 -12.86 10.64
N ALA A 72 15.44 -13.25 11.11
CA ALA A 72 15.74 -14.65 11.37
C ALA A 72 14.77 -15.22 12.43
N GLU A 73 14.48 -16.50 12.34
CA GLU A 73 13.74 -17.19 13.39
C GLU A 73 14.33 -16.89 14.77
N GLY A 74 13.49 -16.36 15.68
CA GLY A 74 13.89 -16.12 17.04
C GLY A 74 14.11 -14.65 17.42
N SER A 75 13.82 -13.69 16.55
CA SER A 75 13.93 -12.26 16.87
C SER A 75 12.96 -11.74 17.93
N GLY A 76 11.98 -12.54 18.32
CA GLY A 76 11.07 -12.26 19.44
C GLY A 76 9.79 -11.51 19.07
N ASP A 77 9.71 -10.83 17.95
CA ASP A 77 8.45 -10.22 17.48
C ASP A 77 7.79 -11.14 16.46
N PRO A 78 6.55 -11.62 16.71
CA PRO A 78 5.87 -12.53 15.80
C PRO A 78 5.55 -11.90 14.43
N SER A 79 5.48 -10.59 14.33
CA SER A 79 5.26 -9.90 13.05
C SER A 79 6.51 -9.89 12.18
N GLY A 80 7.70 -9.99 12.76
CA GLY A 80 8.97 -9.83 12.03
C GLY A 80 9.17 -8.42 11.46
N LEU A 81 8.39 -7.44 11.90
CA LEU A 81 8.50 -6.04 11.49
C LEU A 81 9.35 -5.24 12.45
N GLY A 82 10.02 -4.22 11.93
CA GLY A 82 10.74 -3.27 12.75
C GLY A 82 9.81 -2.42 13.63
N PRO A 83 10.35 -1.84 14.73
CA PRO A 83 9.55 -1.05 15.68
C PRO A 83 8.90 0.19 15.04
N TRP A 84 9.37 0.63 13.89
CA TRP A 84 8.82 1.76 13.13
C TRP A 84 7.58 1.39 12.30
N ALA A 85 7.37 0.11 11.98
CA ALA A 85 6.32 -0.37 11.08
C ALA A 85 5.25 -1.21 11.79
N LYS A 86 5.62 -1.95 12.84
CA LYS A 86 4.72 -2.92 13.50
C LYS A 86 3.40 -2.31 14.00
N ASP A 87 3.43 -1.09 14.52
CA ASP A 87 2.25 -0.41 15.03
C ASP A 87 1.30 0.07 13.90
N LYS A 88 1.76 0.03 12.65
CA LYS A 88 0.96 0.33 11.46
C LYS A 88 0.22 -0.91 10.93
N LEU A 89 0.67 -2.10 11.28
CA LEU A 89 0.01 -3.35 10.91
C LEU A 89 -1.20 -3.56 11.83
N THR A 90 -2.40 -3.49 11.26
CA THR A 90 -3.66 -3.69 12.00
C THR A 90 -4.27 -5.06 11.75
N ALA A 91 -3.83 -5.76 10.72
CA ALA A 91 -4.19 -7.14 10.43
C ALA A 91 -3.37 -8.14 11.27
N GLU A 92 -3.83 -9.39 11.34
CA GLU A 92 -3.02 -10.45 11.93
C GLU A 92 -1.70 -10.63 11.14
N PRO A 93 -0.56 -10.71 11.84
CA PRO A 93 0.73 -10.90 11.20
C PRO A 93 0.76 -12.18 10.35
N ASN A 94 1.16 -12.06 9.11
CA ASN A 94 1.32 -13.19 8.20
C ASN A 94 2.67 -13.12 7.46
N PRO A 95 3.78 -13.32 8.18
CA PRO A 95 5.10 -13.27 7.60
C PRO A 95 5.37 -14.49 6.71
N ILE A 96 5.77 -14.23 5.47
CA ILE A 96 6.29 -15.23 4.54
C ILE A 96 7.79 -15.33 4.80
N ARG A 97 8.23 -16.49 5.30
CA ARG A 97 9.62 -16.68 5.73
C ARG A 97 10.49 -17.16 4.56
N ASN A 98 11.78 -16.89 4.63
CA ASN A 98 12.82 -17.36 3.68
C ASN A 98 12.67 -16.89 2.23
N THR A 99 12.08 -15.69 2.02
CA THR A 99 11.92 -15.13 0.68
C THR A 99 13.17 -14.43 0.15
N THR A 100 14.03 -13.95 1.05
CA THR A 100 15.16 -13.08 0.70
C THR A 100 16.38 -13.84 0.19
N THR A 101 16.63 -15.06 0.70
CA THR A 101 17.80 -15.85 0.31
C THR A 101 17.46 -17.05 -0.56
N GLU A 102 16.27 -17.61 -0.41
CA GLU A 102 15.85 -18.83 -1.12
C GLU A 102 14.37 -18.73 -1.51
N PHE A 103 14.08 -18.05 -2.60
CA PHE A 103 12.75 -18.15 -3.20
C PHE A 103 12.58 -19.54 -3.78
N SER A 104 11.79 -20.34 -3.11
CA SER A 104 11.50 -21.73 -3.48
C SER A 104 10.08 -21.91 -4.05
N THR A 105 9.79 -23.07 -4.58
CA THR A 105 8.43 -23.45 -4.97
C THR A 105 7.46 -23.33 -3.80
N ASP A 106 7.89 -23.70 -2.59
CA ASP A 106 7.08 -23.57 -1.36
C ASP A 106 6.72 -22.12 -1.07
N THR A 107 7.63 -21.18 -1.34
CA THR A 107 7.35 -19.74 -1.20
C THR A 107 6.28 -19.28 -2.20
N ALA A 108 6.38 -19.73 -3.45
CA ALA A 108 5.37 -19.41 -4.46
C ALA A 108 4.00 -19.98 -4.10
N GLU A 109 3.96 -21.21 -3.56
CA GLU A 109 2.72 -21.83 -3.07
C GLU A 109 2.11 -21.06 -1.89
N GLN A 110 2.94 -20.59 -0.95
CA GLN A 110 2.49 -19.72 0.15
C GLN A 110 1.88 -18.42 -0.38
N VAL A 111 2.54 -17.77 -1.34
CA VAL A 111 2.02 -16.56 -1.98
C VAL A 111 0.70 -16.84 -2.69
N ALA A 112 0.62 -17.91 -3.49
CA ALA A 112 -0.60 -18.28 -4.20
C ALA A 112 -1.77 -18.60 -3.26
N ALA A 113 -1.50 -19.24 -2.11
CA ALA A 113 -2.51 -19.56 -1.10
C ALA A 113 -3.15 -18.32 -0.47
N LEU A 114 -2.49 -17.17 -0.56
CA LEU A 114 -3.02 -15.88 -0.10
C LEU A 114 -3.98 -15.23 -1.10
N ASP A 115 -4.14 -15.81 -2.30
CA ASP A 115 -5.01 -15.27 -3.36
C ASP A 115 -4.77 -13.74 -3.58
N PRO A 116 -3.53 -13.32 -3.87
CA PRO A 116 -3.20 -11.91 -3.99
C PRO A 116 -3.81 -11.29 -5.25
N THR A 117 -4.17 -10.02 -5.17
CA THR A 117 -4.50 -9.21 -6.34
C THR A 117 -3.32 -8.39 -6.83
N LYS A 118 -2.33 -8.19 -5.97
CA LYS A 118 -1.07 -7.48 -6.26
C LYS A 118 0.10 -8.11 -5.52
N ILE A 119 1.23 -8.21 -6.19
CA ILE A 119 2.50 -8.61 -5.59
C ILE A 119 3.48 -7.45 -5.76
N ILE A 120 4.09 -7.00 -4.66
CA ILE A 120 5.12 -5.97 -4.62
C ILE A 120 6.44 -6.66 -4.29
N ALA A 121 7.42 -6.54 -5.16
CA ALA A 121 8.73 -7.15 -5.03
C ALA A 121 9.82 -6.21 -5.57
N VAL A 122 9.71 -4.92 -5.20
CA VAL A 122 10.53 -3.85 -5.76
C VAL A 122 11.98 -4.01 -5.33
N ASN A 123 12.26 -4.06 -4.03
CA ASN A 123 13.65 -4.21 -3.58
C ASN A 123 14.00 -5.69 -3.36
N SER A 124 14.11 -6.43 -4.46
CA SER A 124 14.35 -7.87 -4.49
C SER A 124 15.44 -8.27 -5.47
N GLY A 125 15.91 -9.51 -5.39
CA GLY A 125 16.85 -10.11 -6.34
C GLY A 125 16.23 -11.31 -7.05
N PHE A 126 15.04 -11.16 -7.57
CA PHE A 126 14.35 -12.23 -8.29
C PHE A 126 14.76 -12.25 -9.76
N ASP A 127 15.40 -13.32 -10.19
CA ASP A 127 15.70 -13.59 -11.59
C ASP A 127 14.40 -13.70 -12.44
N SER A 128 14.57 -13.69 -13.75
CA SER A 128 13.45 -13.72 -14.71
C SER A 128 12.50 -14.92 -14.52
N ASP A 129 13.01 -16.05 -14.10
CA ASP A 129 12.20 -17.25 -13.90
C ASP A 129 11.29 -17.11 -12.68
N LYS A 130 11.81 -16.55 -11.59
CA LYS A 130 11.05 -16.25 -10.38
C LYS A 130 10.03 -15.13 -10.61
N GLN A 131 10.42 -14.08 -11.33
CA GLN A 131 9.51 -13.03 -11.74
C GLN A 131 8.35 -13.58 -12.58
N ALA A 132 8.65 -14.42 -13.58
CA ALA A 132 7.63 -15.07 -14.40
C ALA A 132 6.69 -15.98 -13.58
N LEU A 133 7.22 -16.67 -12.58
CA LEU A 133 6.40 -17.50 -11.68
C LEU A 133 5.45 -16.64 -10.85
N LEU A 134 5.92 -15.55 -10.26
CA LEU A 134 5.08 -14.63 -9.49
C LEU A 134 4.01 -13.96 -10.35
N GLN A 135 4.35 -13.57 -11.58
CA GLN A 135 3.39 -13.00 -12.54
C GLN A 135 2.29 -13.96 -12.99
N GLN A 136 2.49 -15.28 -12.84
CA GLN A 136 1.42 -16.26 -13.06
C GLN A 136 0.42 -16.31 -11.91
N ILE A 137 0.80 -15.85 -10.72
CA ILE A 137 -0.07 -15.81 -9.54
C ILE A 137 -0.92 -14.55 -9.55
N ALA A 138 -0.29 -13.37 -9.70
CA ALA A 138 -0.96 -12.07 -9.75
C ALA A 138 -0.08 -11.02 -10.46
N PRO A 139 -0.63 -9.87 -10.86
CA PRO A 139 0.17 -8.72 -11.27
C PRO A 139 1.25 -8.43 -10.26
N ALA A 140 2.51 -8.43 -10.70
CA ALA A 140 3.68 -8.28 -9.83
C ALA A 140 4.55 -7.10 -10.30
N THR A 141 4.95 -6.26 -9.35
CA THR A 141 5.84 -5.11 -9.57
C THR A 141 7.22 -5.44 -9.03
N PHE A 142 8.22 -5.25 -9.88
CA PHE A 142 9.64 -5.41 -9.57
C PHE A 142 10.34 -4.07 -9.83
N HIS A 143 11.57 -3.92 -9.36
CA HIS A 143 12.36 -2.73 -9.69
C HIS A 143 12.65 -2.64 -11.20
N SER A 144 12.90 -1.43 -11.64
CA SER A 144 13.33 -1.18 -13.01
C SER A 144 14.74 -1.70 -13.27
N ASP A 145 15.08 -1.95 -14.54
CA ASP A 145 16.42 -2.38 -14.99
C ASP A 145 17.52 -1.32 -14.74
N GLN A 146 17.16 -0.17 -14.18
CA GLN A 146 18.11 0.89 -13.81
C GLN A 146 18.79 0.63 -12.46
N HIS A 147 18.24 -0.29 -11.67
CA HIS A 147 18.74 -0.64 -10.35
C HIS A 147 19.26 -2.07 -10.32
N GLU A 148 20.31 -2.28 -9.56
CA GLU A 148 20.80 -3.62 -9.25
C GLU A 148 19.92 -4.26 -8.16
N ASP A 149 19.94 -5.59 -8.11
CA ASP A 149 19.25 -6.36 -7.07
C ASP A 149 19.60 -5.86 -5.67
N TRP A 150 18.61 -5.63 -4.84
CA TRP A 150 18.73 -5.16 -3.45
C TRP A 150 19.33 -3.75 -3.28
N GLN A 151 19.42 -2.98 -4.35
CA GLN A 151 20.06 -1.65 -4.37
C GLN A 151 19.11 -0.55 -4.88
N VAL A 152 17.82 -0.74 -4.75
CA VAL A 152 16.85 0.30 -5.10
C VAL A 152 16.95 1.44 -4.09
N PRO A 153 17.19 2.69 -4.51
CA PRO A 153 17.17 3.84 -3.60
C PRO A 153 15.82 3.96 -2.92
N TRP A 154 15.82 4.35 -1.65
CA TRP A 154 14.62 4.37 -0.82
C TRP A 154 13.49 5.24 -1.40
N ASP A 155 13.82 6.37 -2.01
CA ASP A 155 12.85 7.27 -2.65
C ASP A 155 12.28 6.68 -3.96
N GLU A 156 13.11 5.98 -4.74
CA GLU A 156 12.64 5.26 -5.94
C GLU A 156 11.78 4.05 -5.55
N GLN A 157 12.14 3.33 -4.50
CA GLN A 157 11.30 2.25 -3.96
C GLN A 157 9.91 2.76 -3.56
N ILE A 158 9.83 3.90 -2.86
CA ILE A 158 8.54 4.51 -2.51
C ILE A 158 7.76 4.89 -3.77
N LYS A 159 8.40 5.50 -4.78
CA LYS A 159 7.73 5.90 -6.04
C LYS A 159 7.17 4.69 -6.77
N GLU A 160 7.96 3.63 -6.94
CA GLU A 160 7.53 2.43 -7.66
C GLU A 160 6.38 1.71 -6.93
N ILE A 161 6.43 1.61 -5.60
CA ILE A 161 5.36 1.02 -4.80
C ILE A 161 4.11 1.89 -4.84
N ALA A 162 4.24 3.21 -4.66
CA ALA A 162 3.11 4.13 -4.71
C ALA A 162 2.42 4.10 -6.08
N ALA A 163 3.18 4.07 -7.17
CA ALA A 163 2.63 3.93 -8.52
C ALA A 163 1.88 2.60 -8.70
N ALA A 164 2.41 1.49 -8.19
CA ALA A 164 1.74 0.19 -8.24
C ALA A 164 0.42 0.16 -7.46
N LEU A 165 0.30 1.01 -6.44
CA LEU A 165 -0.89 1.15 -5.60
C LEU A 165 -1.84 2.27 -6.06
N GLY A 166 -1.43 3.11 -7.04
CA GLY A 166 -2.20 4.28 -7.48
C GLY A 166 -2.23 5.41 -6.46
N GLN A 167 -1.15 5.53 -5.67
CA GLN A 167 -1.00 6.46 -4.56
C GLN A 167 0.24 7.37 -4.74
N GLU A 168 0.51 7.81 -5.96
CA GLU A 168 1.70 8.59 -6.30
C GLU A 168 1.84 9.86 -5.46
N ALA A 169 0.72 10.56 -5.21
CA ALA A 169 0.73 11.78 -4.41
C ALA A 169 1.11 11.52 -2.94
N GLU A 170 0.64 10.42 -2.37
CA GLU A 170 0.99 9.98 -1.02
C GLU A 170 2.44 9.54 -0.96
N GLY A 171 2.94 8.88 -2.01
CA GLY A 171 4.36 8.53 -2.15
C GLY A 171 5.26 9.76 -2.17
N ASP A 172 4.95 10.74 -2.99
CA ASP A 172 5.67 12.02 -3.04
C ASP A 172 5.68 12.73 -1.69
N LYS A 173 4.56 12.69 -0.96
CA LYS A 173 4.46 13.25 0.37
C LYS A 173 5.37 12.52 1.37
N LEU A 174 5.39 11.19 1.37
CA LEU A 174 6.28 10.41 2.24
C LEU A 174 7.76 10.73 1.97
N ILE A 175 8.14 10.89 0.71
CA ILE A 175 9.50 11.28 0.32
C ILE A 175 9.82 12.66 0.88
N ALA A 176 8.97 13.65 0.65
CA ALA A 176 9.19 15.01 1.13
C ALA A 176 9.26 15.09 2.66
N GLU A 177 8.42 14.35 3.38
CA GLU A 177 8.46 14.28 4.85
C GLU A 177 9.76 13.65 5.35
N SER A 178 10.25 12.60 4.69
CA SER A 178 11.52 11.95 5.02
C SER A 178 12.71 12.87 4.76
N GLU A 179 12.75 13.56 3.61
CA GLU A 179 13.78 14.54 3.28
C GLU A 179 13.81 15.69 4.30
N GLN A 180 12.64 16.16 4.71
CA GLN A 180 12.52 17.21 5.72
C GLN A 180 13.07 16.73 7.08
N ALA A 181 12.73 15.50 7.48
CA ALA A 181 13.25 14.92 8.73
C ALA A 181 14.79 14.83 8.72
N PHE A 182 15.40 14.44 7.59
CA PHE A 182 16.86 14.45 7.44
C PHE A 182 17.43 15.88 7.45
N ALA A 183 16.73 16.84 6.87
CA ALA A 183 17.16 18.25 6.90
C ALA A 183 17.13 18.81 8.33
N ASP A 184 16.06 18.55 9.07
CA ASP A 184 15.91 18.97 10.46
C ASP A 184 16.96 18.32 11.36
N PHE A 185 17.26 17.04 11.16
CA PHE A 185 18.33 16.35 11.87
C PHE A 185 19.69 17.00 11.60
N ARG A 186 20.02 17.28 10.34
CA ARG A 186 21.28 17.98 10.00
C ARG A 186 21.37 19.35 10.64
N GLN A 187 20.27 20.07 10.71
CA GLN A 187 20.21 21.39 11.36
C GLN A 187 20.37 21.29 12.87
N ALA A 188 19.78 20.27 13.50
CA ALA A 188 19.87 20.05 14.94
C ALA A 188 21.26 19.56 15.38
N HIS A 189 22.02 18.93 14.46
CA HIS A 189 23.30 18.29 14.76
C HIS A 189 24.46 18.81 13.88
N PRO A 190 24.76 20.12 13.94
CA PRO A 190 25.85 20.70 13.14
C PRO A 190 27.23 20.12 13.48
N GLU A 191 27.40 19.58 14.68
CA GLU A 191 28.63 18.91 15.12
C GLU A 191 28.97 17.62 14.34
N LEU A 192 27.98 17.06 13.61
CA LEU A 192 28.14 15.86 12.78
C LEU A 192 28.62 16.21 11.37
N GLN A 193 28.57 17.46 10.97
CA GLN A 193 29.00 17.89 9.64
C GLN A 193 30.48 17.53 9.40
N GLY A 194 30.74 16.86 8.28
CA GLY A 194 32.10 16.42 7.92
C GLY A 194 32.62 15.23 8.72
N LYS A 195 31.80 14.62 9.57
CA LYS A 195 32.16 13.37 10.24
C LYS A 195 31.97 12.18 9.32
N THR A 196 32.81 11.18 9.52
CA THR A 196 32.69 9.87 8.86
C THR A 196 31.89 8.94 9.77
N ALA A 197 30.92 8.25 9.20
CA ALA A 197 30.15 7.20 9.84
C ALA A 197 30.43 5.86 9.15
N VAL A 198 30.35 4.78 9.90
CA VAL A 198 30.43 3.42 9.37
C VAL A 198 29.14 2.70 9.76
N ILE A 199 28.49 2.12 8.75
CA ILE A 199 27.34 1.25 8.96
C ILE A 199 27.83 -0.18 8.89
N GLY A 200 27.63 -0.93 9.95
CA GLY A 200 28.03 -2.32 10.03
C GLY A 200 26.97 -3.18 10.70
N MET A 201 26.96 -4.46 10.35
CA MET A 201 26.06 -5.45 10.96
C MET A 201 26.84 -6.70 11.33
N PRO A 202 26.44 -7.41 12.40
CA PRO A 202 26.97 -8.74 12.68
C PRO A 202 26.60 -9.72 11.55
N TYR A 203 27.58 -10.41 10.99
CA TYR A 203 27.37 -11.42 9.98
C TYR A 203 28.39 -12.54 10.17
N ASP A 204 27.93 -13.78 10.38
CA ASP A 204 28.77 -14.97 10.55
C ASP A 204 29.91 -14.79 11.57
N GLY A 205 29.57 -14.24 12.75
CA GLY A 205 30.54 -13.98 13.82
C GLY A 205 31.58 -12.88 13.53
N LYS A 206 31.41 -12.13 12.46
CA LYS A 206 32.22 -10.99 12.05
C LYS A 206 31.37 -9.72 11.95
N LEU A 207 32.03 -8.58 11.82
CA LEU A 207 31.38 -7.33 11.49
C LEU A 207 31.44 -7.13 9.96
N GLY A 208 30.30 -7.20 9.30
CA GLY A 208 30.15 -6.77 7.92
C GLY A 208 30.02 -5.24 7.86
N VAL A 209 30.63 -4.62 6.87
CA VAL A 209 30.55 -3.16 6.65
C VAL A 209 29.96 -2.94 5.27
N TYR A 210 28.97 -2.08 5.20
CA TYR A 210 28.45 -1.58 3.93
C TYR A 210 29.41 -0.50 3.39
N THR A 211 29.81 -0.65 2.14
CA THR A 211 30.71 0.29 1.44
C THR A 211 30.02 0.84 0.20
#